data_d426bdbec771b2bf9cc5e0ec9d8738d3
#
_entry.id   d426bdbec771b2bf9cc5e0ec9d8738d3
#
_cell.length_a   1.000
_cell.length_b   1.000
_cell.length_c   1.000
_cell.angle_alpha   90.00
_cell.angle_beta   90.00
_cell.angle_gamma   90.00
#
_symmetry.space_group_name_H-M   'P 1'
#
loop_
_entity.id
_entity.type
_entity.pdbx_description
1 polymer ?
#
loop_
_entity_poly.entity_id
_entity_poly.type
_entity_poly.pdbx_seq_one_letter_code
_entity_poly.pdbx_strand_id
1 'polypeptide(L)'
;MKEAIKNRFPGMYGKWLEFRRMSEYKAKDRAYKENSEKKQAFYKEHLEPFHNIHKGERCFIVATGPSLRMEDVELLKDEWTFTVNSGVTMYDKTDWRADYYGIVDAHAFDILRDKLKSKEIPKLFYSDFDVDYNEDNGLAFPKNDAANSLTNTFWQKWFPKRYPETKFSDDIAKVVYTGKSVVYAMLQIAAYMGFDEIYLLGVDCNYAQPKMYSDNVNFVDHKRNWSKEKLEKNGNEMLPQYEIANTYALEHGFHIYNATRGGQLEAFPRVDLDEVMKHTERKKKS
;
A
#
# COMPACT_ATOMS: atom_id res chain seq x y z
N MET A 1 -27.86 -0.23 19.70
CA MET A 1 -27.38 0.77 20.68
C MET A 1 -26.55 1.91 20.03
N LYS A 2 -25.48 1.64 19.28
CA LYS A 2 -24.65 2.70 18.64
C LYS A 2 -25.42 3.62 17.70
N GLU A 3 -26.28 3.09 16.84
CA GLU A 3 -27.11 3.89 15.92
C GLU A 3 -28.15 4.74 16.64
N ALA A 4 -28.74 4.22 17.72
CA ALA A 4 -29.70 4.99 18.53
C ALA A 4 -29.02 6.21 19.19
N ILE A 5 -27.79 6.08 19.66
CA ILE A 5 -27.00 7.20 20.22
C ILE A 5 -26.62 8.20 19.13
N LYS A 6 -26.18 7.73 17.96
CA LYS A 6 -25.83 8.55 16.79
C LYS A 6 -27.02 9.42 16.36
N ASN A 7 -28.21 8.84 16.30
CA ASN A 7 -29.41 9.53 15.82
C ASN A 7 -30.00 10.47 16.88
N ARG A 8 -29.91 10.11 18.16
CA ARG A 8 -30.51 10.89 19.26
C ARG A 8 -29.60 12.01 19.77
N PHE A 9 -28.27 11.83 19.68
CA PHE A 9 -27.28 12.77 20.19
C PHE A 9 -26.07 12.88 19.24
N PRO A 10 -26.24 13.40 18.00
CA PRO A 10 -25.20 13.40 16.98
C PRO A 10 -23.93 14.15 17.39
N GLY A 11 -24.05 15.27 18.10
CA GLY A 11 -22.91 16.03 18.59
C GLY A 11 -22.08 15.28 19.65
N MET A 12 -22.75 14.55 20.54
CA MET A 12 -22.08 13.75 21.55
C MET A 12 -21.40 12.52 20.95
N TYR A 13 -22.03 11.91 19.97
CA TYR A 13 -21.46 10.81 19.19
C TYR A 13 -20.22 11.26 18.40
N GLY A 14 -20.26 12.44 17.78
CA GLY A 14 -19.11 13.05 17.10
C GLY A 14 -17.92 13.24 18.05
N LYS A 15 -18.13 13.85 19.21
CA LYS A 15 -17.07 14.01 20.22
C LYS A 15 -16.50 12.69 20.71
N TRP A 16 -17.35 11.68 20.92
CA TRP A 16 -16.92 10.35 21.30
C TRP A 16 -16.06 9.68 20.21
N LEU A 17 -16.43 9.84 18.93
CA LEU A 17 -15.62 9.35 17.81
C LEU A 17 -14.24 10.01 17.77
N GLU A 18 -14.18 11.33 17.93
CA GLU A 18 -12.92 12.07 17.98
C GLU A 18 -12.02 11.58 19.13
N PHE A 19 -12.59 11.40 20.33
CA PHE A 19 -11.85 10.86 21.47
C PHE A 19 -11.33 9.44 21.21
N ARG A 20 -12.17 8.58 20.64
CA ARG A 20 -11.78 7.21 20.28
C ARG A 20 -10.65 7.18 19.26
N ARG A 21 -10.69 8.03 18.22
CA ARG A 21 -9.65 8.14 17.21
C ARG A 21 -8.34 8.65 17.79
N MET A 22 -8.39 9.59 18.72
CA MET A 22 -7.20 10.05 19.44
C MET A 22 -6.59 8.95 20.32
N SER A 23 -7.42 8.16 20.98
CA SER A 23 -6.96 7.01 21.78
C SER A 23 -6.28 5.95 20.89
N GLU A 24 -6.86 5.66 19.74
CA GLU A 24 -6.29 4.75 18.74
C GLU A 24 -4.95 5.27 18.19
N TYR A 25 -4.87 6.56 17.86
CA TYR A 25 -3.61 7.20 17.46
C TYR A 25 -2.51 6.99 18.50
N LYS A 26 -2.79 7.32 19.77
CA LYS A 26 -1.81 7.20 20.85
C LYS A 26 -1.35 5.75 21.08
N ALA A 27 -2.26 4.79 20.95
CA ALA A 27 -1.94 3.37 21.10
C ALA A 27 -1.01 2.90 19.98
N LYS A 28 -1.32 3.25 18.73
CA LYS A 28 -0.51 2.89 17.56
C LYS A 28 0.86 3.58 17.56
N ASP A 29 0.91 4.86 17.90
CA ASP A 29 2.17 5.61 17.98
C ASP A 29 3.10 5.03 19.06
N ARG A 30 2.53 4.63 20.22
CA ARG A 30 3.29 3.96 21.27
C ARG A 30 3.81 2.60 20.80
N ALA A 31 2.95 1.77 20.23
CA ALA A 31 3.33 0.45 19.74
C ALA A 31 4.43 0.53 18.66
N TYR A 32 4.31 1.48 17.75
CA TYR A 32 5.35 1.75 16.75
C TYR A 32 6.69 2.11 17.42
N LYS A 33 6.70 3.05 18.37
CA LYS A 33 7.93 3.48 19.06
C LYS A 33 8.59 2.33 19.80
N GLU A 34 7.82 1.56 20.58
CA GLU A 34 8.33 0.42 21.33
C GLU A 34 8.92 -0.66 20.42
N ASN A 35 8.26 -0.99 19.31
CA ASN A 35 8.76 -1.97 18.35
C ASN A 35 9.98 -1.46 17.58
N SER A 36 9.92 -0.20 17.13
CA SER A 36 11.03 0.43 16.40
C SER A 36 12.31 0.46 17.24
N GLU A 37 12.24 0.87 18.52
CA GLU A 37 13.39 0.87 19.41
C GLU A 37 13.98 -0.53 19.63
N LYS A 38 13.12 -1.54 19.83
CA LYS A 38 13.55 -2.91 20.10
C LYS A 38 14.18 -3.61 18.89
N LYS A 39 13.69 -3.34 17.68
CA LYS A 39 14.02 -4.08 16.46
C LYS A 39 14.80 -3.26 15.43
N GLN A 40 15.26 -2.05 15.76
CA GLN A 40 15.95 -1.16 14.81
C GLN A 40 17.17 -1.80 14.15
N ALA A 41 18.00 -2.52 14.91
CA ALA A 41 19.16 -3.20 14.36
C ALA A 41 18.77 -4.29 13.36
N PHE A 42 17.73 -5.06 13.69
CA PHE A 42 17.18 -6.09 12.81
C PHE A 42 16.64 -5.50 11.50
N TYR A 43 15.82 -4.44 11.56
CA TYR A 43 15.31 -3.81 10.34
C TYR A 43 16.44 -3.26 9.47
N LYS A 44 17.43 -2.61 10.09
CA LYS A 44 18.57 -2.08 9.37
C LYS A 44 19.36 -3.18 8.65
N GLU A 45 19.70 -4.26 9.34
CA GLU A 45 20.43 -5.39 8.78
C GLU A 45 19.73 -6.00 7.56
N HIS A 46 18.38 -6.15 7.62
CA HIS A 46 17.62 -6.84 6.58
C HIS A 46 17.13 -5.93 5.45
N LEU A 47 16.97 -4.63 5.70
CA LEU A 47 16.41 -3.70 4.71
C LEU A 47 17.46 -2.78 4.06
N GLU A 48 18.56 -2.45 4.76
CA GLU A 48 19.65 -1.63 4.19
C GLU A 48 20.25 -2.21 2.89
N PRO A 49 20.37 -3.54 2.72
CA PRO A 49 20.84 -4.11 1.46
C PRO A 49 20.00 -3.79 0.22
N PHE A 50 18.76 -3.34 0.41
CA PHE A 50 17.87 -2.94 -0.69
C PHE A 50 18.03 -1.47 -1.09
N HIS A 51 18.82 -0.68 -0.36
CA HIS A 51 18.97 0.74 -0.65
C HIS A 51 19.66 0.97 -2.01
N ASN A 52 18.96 1.65 -2.92
CA ASN A 52 19.46 2.05 -4.24
C ASN A 52 19.93 0.91 -5.17
N ILE A 53 19.48 -0.33 -4.97
CA ILE A 53 19.86 -1.46 -5.82
C ILE A 53 19.27 -1.38 -7.24
N HIS A 54 18.24 -0.56 -7.44
CA HIS A 54 17.54 -0.35 -8.71
C HIS A 54 17.66 1.06 -9.26
N LYS A 55 18.76 1.75 -8.94
CA LYS A 55 18.97 3.11 -9.39
C LYS A 55 19.00 3.21 -10.91
N GLY A 56 18.16 4.07 -11.47
CA GLY A 56 18.03 4.29 -12.91
C GLY A 56 17.12 3.26 -13.61
N GLU A 57 16.45 2.42 -12.86
CA GLU A 57 15.50 1.44 -13.37
C GLU A 57 14.05 1.88 -13.14
N ARG A 58 13.11 1.20 -13.80
CA ARG A 58 11.67 1.38 -13.57
C ARG A 58 11.06 0.15 -12.95
N CYS A 59 9.92 0.32 -12.27
CA CYS A 59 9.14 -0.80 -11.78
C CYS A 59 7.62 -0.56 -11.94
N PHE A 60 6.88 -1.65 -11.81
CA PHE A 60 5.42 -1.65 -11.83
C PHE A 60 4.86 -2.19 -10.52
N ILE A 61 3.98 -1.44 -9.86
CA ILE A 61 3.25 -1.91 -8.69
C ILE A 61 1.86 -2.35 -9.16
N VAL A 62 1.66 -3.66 -9.18
CA VAL A 62 0.44 -4.31 -9.65
C VAL A 62 -0.47 -4.58 -8.45
N ALA A 63 -1.50 -3.77 -8.28
CA ALA A 63 -2.55 -3.98 -7.31
C ALA A 63 -3.70 -4.83 -7.89
N THR A 64 -4.71 -5.11 -7.08
CA THR A 64 -5.82 -6.00 -7.44
C THR A 64 -7.14 -5.28 -7.61
N GLY A 65 -7.10 -4.03 -8.03
CA GLY A 65 -8.30 -3.25 -8.30
C GLY A 65 -9.10 -3.77 -9.51
N PRO A 66 -10.37 -3.36 -9.63
CA PRO A 66 -11.28 -3.91 -10.65
C PRO A 66 -10.89 -3.62 -12.10
N SER A 67 -10.00 -2.69 -12.36
CA SER A 67 -9.53 -2.33 -13.71
C SER A 67 -8.42 -3.22 -14.24
N LEU A 68 -7.75 -4.01 -13.38
CA LEU A 68 -6.63 -4.86 -13.78
C LEU A 68 -7.09 -5.99 -14.73
N ARG A 69 -6.36 -6.20 -15.81
CA ARG A 69 -6.51 -7.32 -16.73
C ARG A 69 -5.32 -8.27 -16.63
N MET A 70 -5.55 -9.54 -16.94
CA MET A 70 -4.45 -10.51 -16.96
C MET A 70 -3.47 -10.24 -18.08
N GLU A 71 -3.94 -9.76 -19.23
CA GLU A 71 -3.12 -9.35 -20.36
C GLU A 71 -2.11 -8.28 -19.99
N ASP A 72 -2.51 -7.33 -19.11
CA ASP A 72 -1.61 -6.29 -18.62
C ASP A 72 -0.45 -6.87 -17.81
N VAL A 73 -0.75 -7.87 -16.99
CA VAL A 73 0.25 -8.56 -16.16
C VAL A 73 1.24 -9.36 -17.02
N GLU A 74 0.75 -10.00 -18.09
CA GLU A 74 1.58 -10.77 -19.02
C GLU A 74 2.62 -9.89 -19.77
N LEU A 75 2.31 -8.60 -19.98
CA LEU A 75 3.25 -7.65 -20.59
C LEU A 75 4.46 -7.34 -19.69
N LEU A 76 4.34 -7.61 -18.38
CA LEU A 76 5.34 -7.22 -17.38
C LEU A 76 6.36 -8.32 -17.05
N LYS A 77 6.45 -9.40 -17.84
CA LYS A 77 7.33 -10.56 -17.54
C LYS A 77 8.81 -10.20 -17.44
N ASP A 78 9.25 -9.21 -18.22
CA ASP A 78 10.63 -8.75 -18.27
C ASP A 78 10.87 -7.44 -17.46
N GLU A 79 9.90 -7.00 -16.67
CA GLU A 79 9.95 -5.78 -15.88
C GLU A 79 10.11 -6.08 -14.39
N TRP A 80 10.71 -5.15 -13.64
CA TRP A 80 10.67 -5.22 -12.19
C TRP A 80 9.26 -4.97 -11.68
N THR A 81 8.76 -5.88 -10.90
CA THR A 81 7.36 -5.86 -10.49
C THR A 81 7.18 -6.09 -9.00
N PHE A 82 6.24 -5.34 -8.44
CA PHE A 82 5.65 -5.59 -7.13
C PHE A 82 4.22 -6.06 -7.31
N THR A 83 3.76 -6.95 -6.43
CA THR A 83 2.33 -7.17 -6.24
C THR A 83 1.96 -7.16 -4.77
N VAL A 84 0.67 -7.10 -4.47
CA VAL A 84 0.21 -6.85 -3.11
C VAL A 84 -1.03 -7.69 -2.73
N ASN A 85 -1.19 -7.95 -1.44
CA ASN A 85 -2.38 -8.61 -0.85
C ASN A 85 -2.80 -9.86 -1.63
N SER A 86 -3.97 -9.84 -2.26
CA SER A 86 -4.52 -10.99 -3.02
C SER A 86 -3.86 -11.23 -4.37
N GLY A 87 -2.85 -10.46 -4.75
CA GLY A 87 -2.12 -10.63 -6.02
C GLY A 87 -1.59 -12.05 -6.24
N VAL A 88 -1.22 -12.77 -5.17
CA VAL A 88 -0.79 -14.17 -5.24
C VAL A 88 -1.83 -15.08 -5.90
N THR A 89 -3.09 -14.70 -5.93
CA THR A 89 -4.14 -15.49 -6.56
C THR A 89 -4.08 -15.43 -8.10
N MET A 90 -3.40 -14.44 -8.66
CA MET A 90 -3.13 -14.38 -10.11
C MET A 90 -2.23 -15.53 -10.56
N TYR A 91 -1.36 -16.01 -9.69
CA TYR A 91 -0.39 -17.06 -9.97
C TYR A 91 -1.03 -18.42 -10.31
N ASP A 92 -2.33 -18.58 -10.08
CA ASP A 92 -3.09 -19.75 -10.53
C ASP A 92 -3.56 -19.61 -12.00
N LYS A 93 -3.45 -18.41 -12.58
CA LYS A 93 -3.98 -18.07 -13.91
C LYS A 93 -2.91 -17.63 -14.91
N THR A 94 -1.70 -17.36 -14.45
CA THR A 94 -0.58 -16.89 -15.27
C THR A 94 0.74 -17.44 -14.75
N ASP A 95 1.73 -17.56 -15.64
CA ASP A 95 3.12 -17.85 -15.28
C ASP A 95 3.90 -16.64 -14.78
N TRP A 96 3.31 -15.43 -14.86
CA TRP A 96 3.92 -14.24 -14.30
C TRP A 96 4.10 -14.36 -12.80
N ARG A 97 5.27 -13.91 -12.33
CA ARG A 97 5.61 -13.83 -10.91
C ARG A 97 6.21 -12.47 -10.62
N ALA A 98 5.68 -11.78 -9.61
CA ALA A 98 6.26 -10.53 -9.15
C ALA A 98 7.60 -10.78 -8.46
N ASP A 99 8.55 -9.87 -8.63
CA ASP A 99 9.85 -9.92 -7.97
C ASP A 99 9.73 -9.63 -6.48
N TYR A 100 8.83 -8.72 -6.16
CA TYR A 100 8.56 -8.23 -4.81
C TYR A 100 7.10 -8.36 -4.48
N TYR A 101 6.82 -8.69 -3.24
CA TYR A 101 5.46 -8.83 -2.75
C TYR A 101 5.25 -7.97 -1.51
N GLY A 102 4.09 -7.32 -1.37
CA GLY A 102 3.76 -6.45 -0.25
C GLY A 102 2.50 -6.84 0.50
N ILE A 103 2.58 -6.84 1.84
CA ILE A 103 1.41 -7.04 2.69
C ILE A 103 1.53 -6.23 3.99
N VAL A 104 0.49 -5.46 4.35
CA VAL A 104 0.50 -4.57 5.52
C VAL A 104 -0.60 -4.87 6.54
N ASP A 105 -1.55 -5.73 6.20
CA ASP A 105 -2.70 -6.08 7.04
C ASP A 105 -2.52 -7.50 7.57
N ALA A 106 -2.44 -7.65 8.90
CA ALA A 106 -2.24 -8.94 9.55
C ALA A 106 -3.34 -9.95 9.22
N HIS A 107 -4.59 -9.49 9.12
CA HIS A 107 -5.69 -10.38 8.75
C HIS A 107 -5.59 -10.87 7.30
N ALA A 108 -5.19 -9.99 6.38
CA ALA A 108 -4.91 -10.40 4.99
C ALA A 108 -3.75 -11.40 4.94
N PHE A 109 -2.70 -11.18 5.73
CA PHE A 109 -1.57 -12.10 5.85
C PHE A 109 -2.02 -13.47 6.34
N ASP A 110 -2.82 -13.54 7.42
CA ASP A 110 -3.30 -14.81 7.97
C ASP A 110 -4.12 -15.63 6.95
N ILE A 111 -4.96 -14.96 6.16
CA ILE A 111 -5.77 -15.62 5.12
C ILE A 111 -4.91 -16.13 3.96
N LEU A 112 -3.86 -15.39 3.61
CA LEU A 112 -3.03 -15.67 2.43
C LEU A 112 -1.78 -16.50 2.73
N ARG A 113 -1.43 -16.70 3.99
CA ARG A 113 -0.18 -17.31 4.44
C ARG A 113 0.17 -18.61 3.71
N ASP A 114 -0.75 -19.57 3.69
CA ASP A 114 -0.51 -20.86 3.06
C ASP A 114 -0.31 -20.74 1.54
N LYS A 115 -1.05 -19.81 0.93
CA LYS A 115 -0.92 -19.55 -0.50
C LYS A 115 0.42 -18.84 -0.81
N LEU A 116 0.83 -17.88 -0.01
CA LEU A 116 2.12 -17.22 -0.14
C LEU A 116 3.28 -18.22 -0.03
N LYS A 117 3.22 -19.14 0.94
CA LYS A 117 4.20 -20.22 1.09
C LYS A 117 4.25 -21.16 -0.11
N SER A 118 3.08 -21.57 -0.61
CA SER A 118 2.97 -22.52 -1.72
C SER A 118 3.40 -21.98 -3.08
N LYS A 119 3.52 -20.65 -3.24
CA LYS A 119 3.80 -19.98 -4.52
C LYS A 119 5.22 -19.43 -4.65
N GLU A 120 6.09 -19.76 -3.69
CA GLU A 120 7.53 -19.41 -3.73
C GLU A 120 7.77 -17.93 -4.03
N ILE A 121 7.19 -17.06 -3.22
CA ILE A 121 7.34 -15.61 -3.36
C ILE A 121 8.83 -15.24 -3.21
N PRO A 122 9.47 -14.56 -4.18
CA PRO A 122 10.92 -14.31 -4.13
C PRO A 122 11.34 -13.42 -2.97
N LYS A 123 10.65 -12.28 -2.76
CA LYS A 123 10.85 -11.35 -1.64
C LYS A 123 9.52 -10.81 -1.15
N LEU A 124 9.18 -11.09 0.10
CA LEU A 124 7.94 -10.66 0.75
C LEU A 124 8.22 -9.55 1.76
N PHE A 125 7.87 -8.31 1.42
CA PHE A 125 7.83 -7.20 2.37
C PHE A 125 6.52 -7.23 3.15
N TYR A 126 6.62 -7.33 4.47
CA TYR A 126 5.43 -7.33 5.33
C TYR A 126 5.61 -6.38 6.51
N SER A 127 4.51 -5.77 6.94
CA SER A 127 4.57 -4.99 8.17
C SER A 127 4.84 -5.94 9.33
N ASP A 128 5.71 -5.51 10.26
CA ASP A 128 6.02 -6.32 11.42
C ASP A 128 4.75 -6.61 12.23
N PHE A 129 4.18 -7.75 11.98
CA PHE A 129 3.14 -8.34 12.80
C PHE A 129 3.86 -9.12 13.89
N ASP A 130 3.28 -9.24 15.09
CA ASP A 130 3.75 -10.21 16.10
C ASP A 130 3.46 -11.65 15.63
N VAL A 131 3.95 -11.99 14.44
CA VAL A 131 3.78 -13.30 13.81
C VAL A 131 5.17 -13.81 13.47
N ASP A 132 5.46 -14.98 13.95
CA ASP A 132 6.67 -15.72 13.60
C ASP A 132 6.61 -16.16 12.12
N TYR A 133 7.01 -15.27 11.21
CA TYR A 133 7.19 -15.57 9.79
C TYR A 133 8.67 -15.75 9.51
N ASN A 134 9.16 -16.96 9.80
CA ASN A 134 10.55 -17.38 9.62
C ASN A 134 10.79 -18.00 8.24
N GLU A 135 10.39 -17.33 7.17
CA GLU A 135 10.75 -17.72 5.82
C GLU A 135 11.96 -16.89 5.35
N ASP A 136 12.95 -17.52 4.73
CA ASP A 136 14.20 -16.87 4.27
C ASP A 136 13.98 -15.70 3.30
N ASN A 137 12.79 -15.58 2.74
CA ASN A 137 12.39 -14.53 1.80
C ASN A 137 11.55 -13.41 2.44
N GLY A 138 11.25 -13.50 3.72
CA GLY A 138 10.42 -12.53 4.44
C GLY A 138 11.22 -11.34 4.95
N LEU A 139 10.75 -10.12 4.65
CA LEU A 139 11.36 -8.86 4.99
C LEU A 139 10.40 -8.01 5.81
N ALA A 140 10.51 -8.10 7.13
CA ALA A 140 9.71 -7.30 8.04
C ALA A 140 10.15 -5.83 8.01
N PHE A 141 9.19 -4.90 7.99
CA PHE A 141 9.46 -3.47 8.08
C PHE A 141 8.68 -2.79 9.23
N PRO A 142 9.24 -1.72 9.83
CA PRO A 142 8.61 -1.00 10.93
C PRO A 142 7.44 -0.15 10.41
N LYS A 143 6.21 -0.62 10.64
CA LYS A 143 5.00 0.04 10.19
C LYS A 143 4.59 1.19 11.13
N ASN A 144 4.31 2.36 10.58
CA ASN A 144 3.61 3.43 11.29
C ASN A 144 2.30 3.79 10.59
N ASP A 145 1.19 3.44 11.20
CA ASP A 145 -0.16 3.75 10.72
C ASP A 145 -0.96 4.64 11.70
N ALA A 146 -0.26 5.24 12.69
CA ALA A 146 -0.90 6.06 13.72
C ALA A 146 -1.67 7.25 13.12
N ALA A 147 -1.05 7.99 12.20
CA ALA A 147 -1.67 9.15 11.54
C ALA A 147 -2.99 8.80 10.82
N ASN A 148 -3.12 7.57 10.32
CA ASN A 148 -4.34 7.09 9.65
C ASN A 148 -5.58 7.16 10.55
N SER A 149 -5.41 7.05 11.88
CA SER A 149 -6.50 7.13 12.85
C SER A 149 -7.08 8.54 12.96
N LEU A 150 -6.29 9.56 12.62
CA LEU A 150 -6.68 10.97 12.71
C LEU A 150 -7.08 11.60 11.37
N THR A 151 -7.04 10.87 10.27
CA THR A 151 -7.40 11.39 8.93
C THR A 151 -8.78 12.08 8.97
N ASN A 152 -8.83 13.34 8.52
CA ASN A 152 -10.04 14.17 8.52
C ASN A 152 -10.68 14.39 9.91
N THR A 153 -9.92 14.33 10.99
CA THR A 153 -10.41 14.65 12.34
C THR A 153 -10.18 16.11 12.69
N PHE A 154 -10.90 16.58 13.71
CA PHE A 154 -10.65 17.89 14.34
C PHE A 154 -9.19 18.05 14.77
N TRP A 155 -8.60 17.00 15.34
CA TRP A 155 -7.23 17.06 15.88
C TRP A 155 -6.19 17.36 14.78
N GLN A 156 -6.26 16.68 13.65
CA GLN A 156 -5.36 16.86 12.52
C GLN A 156 -5.56 18.24 11.88
N LYS A 157 -6.83 18.64 11.67
CA LYS A 157 -7.19 19.89 11.03
C LYS A 157 -6.75 21.13 11.84
N TRP A 158 -6.92 21.10 13.17
CA TRP A 158 -6.67 22.26 14.00
C TRP A 158 -5.30 22.25 14.69
N PHE A 159 -4.65 21.10 14.77
CA PHE A 159 -3.34 20.92 15.40
C PHE A 159 -2.37 20.14 14.49
N PRO A 160 -2.15 20.55 13.23
CA PRO A 160 -1.37 19.77 12.26
C PRO A 160 0.10 19.59 12.66
N LYS A 161 0.68 20.55 13.36
CA LYS A 161 2.06 20.43 13.88
C LYS A 161 2.20 19.32 14.93
N ARG A 162 1.16 19.10 15.74
CA ARG A 162 1.16 18.08 16.79
C ARG A 162 0.67 16.72 16.31
N TYR A 163 -0.26 16.72 15.37
CA TYR A 163 -0.88 15.53 14.79
C TYR A 163 -0.80 15.60 13.26
N PRO A 164 0.41 15.42 12.72
CA PRO A 164 0.63 15.57 11.29
C PRO A 164 -0.13 14.49 10.51
N GLU A 165 -0.31 14.75 9.24
CA GLU A 165 -0.78 13.76 8.29
C GLU A 165 0.26 12.64 8.12
N THR A 166 -0.12 11.60 7.40
CA THR A 166 0.82 10.58 6.91
C THR A 166 1.99 11.27 6.21
N LYS A 167 3.16 10.68 6.32
CA LYS A 167 4.36 11.12 5.62
C LYS A 167 4.76 10.08 4.58
N PHE A 168 5.72 10.44 3.76
CA PHE A 168 6.46 9.48 2.93
C PHE A 168 7.84 9.27 3.57
N SER A 169 8.31 8.03 3.63
CA SER A 169 9.59 7.70 4.28
C SER A 169 10.74 7.72 3.29
N ASP A 170 11.87 8.23 3.73
CA ASP A 170 13.17 8.16 3.06
C ASP A 170 14.03 6.98 3.53
N ASP A 171 13.62 6.31 4.63
CA ASP A 171 14.34 5.18 5.21
C ASP A 171 13.38 4.12 5.75
N ILE A 172 13.16 3.08 4.94
CA ILE A 172 12.23 2.01 5.27
C ILE A 172 12.67 1.15 6.47
N ALA A 173 13.94 1.20 6.83
CA ALA A 173 14.43 0.54 8.04
C ALA A 173 14.04 1.31 9.32
N LYS A 174 13.77 2.60 9.21
CA LYS A 174 13.29 3.44 10.32
C LYS A 174 11.77 3.43 10.43
N VAL A 175 11.09 3.63 9.29
CA VAL A 175 9.63 3.72 9.28
C VAL A 175 9.08 3.49 7.87
N VAL A 176 7.94 2.81 7.79
CA VAL A 176 7.09 2.77 6.58
C VAL A 176 5.69 3.22 6.99
N TYR A 177 5.19 4.25 6.34
CA TYR A 177 3.82 4.74 6.54
C TYR A 177 2.87 3.99 5.61
N THR A 178 1.70 3.61 6.10
CA THR A 178 0.79 2.83 5.28
C THR A 178 -0.21 3.66 4.46
N GLY A 179 -0.45 4.91 4.83
CA GLY A 179 -1.39 5.77 4.09
C GLY A 179 -2.77 5.12 3.82
N LYS A 180 -3.17 4.16 4.65
CA LYS A 180 -4.36 3.28 4.50
C LYS A 180 -4.31 2.33 3.30
N SER A 181 -3.17 2.18 2.65
CA SER A 181 -2.99 1.33 1.48
C SER A 181 -1.66 0.60 1.52
N VAL A 182 -1.68 -0.69 1.16
CA VAL A 182 -0.44 -1.44 0.94
C VAL A 182 0.37 -0.88 -0.23
N VAL A 183 -0.28 -0.34 -1.25
CA VAL A 183 0.37 0.32 -2.38
C VAL A 183 1.20 1.50 -1.92
N TYR A 184 0.68 2.30 -0.97
CA TYR A 184 1.43 3.43 -0.41
C TYR A 184 2.70 2.99 0.32
N ALA A 185 2.67 1.87 1.03
CA ALA A 185 3.86 1.29 1.63
C ALA A 185 4.87 0.81 0.57
N MET A 186 4.40 0.14 -0.49
CA MET A 186 5.26 -0.33 -1.57
C MET A 186 5.89 0.82 -2.38
N LEU A 187 5.20 1.95 -2.54
CA LEU A 187 5.79 3.16 -3.14
C LEU A 187 7.03 3.63 -2.37
N GLN A 188 6.99 3.62 -1.04
CA GLN A 188 8.15 3.99 -0.21
C GLN A 188 9.28 2.98 -0.34
N ILE A 189 8.96 1.69 -0.39
CA ILE A 189 9.95 0.63 -0.59
C ILE A 189 10.59 0.75 -1.97
N ALA A 190 9.82 0.93 -3.03
CA ALA A 190 10.33 1.12 -4.38
C ALA A 190 11.21 2.38 -4.50
N ALA A 191 10.80 3.50 -3.90
CA ALA A 191 11.61 4.72 -3.86
C ALA A 191 12.94 4.51 -3.10
N TYR A 192 12.91 3.83 -1.96
CA TYR A 192 14.12 3.48 -1.21
C TYR A 192 15.06 2.56 -2.00
N MET A 193 14.50 1.64 -2.79
CA MET A 193 15.26 0.78 -3.69
C MET A 193 15.87 1.54 -4.87
N GLY A 194 15.52 2.80 -5.08
CA GLY A 194 16.11 3.69 -6.05
C GLY A 194 15.49 3.64 -7.44
N PHE A 195 14.27 3.14 -7.60
CA PHE A 195 13.57 3.21 -8.87
C PHE A 195 13.28 4.66 -9.28
N ASP A 196 13.66 5.03 -10.48
CA ASP A 196 13.48 6.38 -11.02
C ASP A 196 12.07 6.62 -11.54
N GLU A 197 11.40 5.56 -11.98
CA GLU A 197 10.01 5.59 -12.45
C GLU A 197 9.21 4.43 -11.87
N ILE A 198 8.07 4.74 -11.27
CA ILE A 198 7.19 3.77 -10.64
C ILE A 198 5.81 3.86 -11.30
N TYR A 199 5.35 2.78 -11.91
CA TYR A 199 4.08 2.70 -12.61
C TYR A 199 3.05 1.93 -11.78
N LEU A 200 1.86 2.49 -11.62
CA LEU A 200 0.76 1.87 -10.87
C LEU A 200 -0.25 1.21 -11.80
N LEU A 201 -0.58 -0.06 -11.56
CA LEU A 201 -1.62 -0.81 -12.27
C LEU A 201 -2.65 -1.36 -11.29
N GLY A 202 -3.92 -1.28 -11.65
CA GLY A 202 -5.01 -1.79 -10.81
C GLY A 202 -5.17 -1.05 -9.48
N VAL A 203 -4.74 0.21 -9.41
CA VAL A 203 -4.87 1.09 -8.22
C VAL A 203 -6.07 2.01 -8.40
N ASP A 204 -7.26 1.43 -8.38
CA ASP A 204 -8.50 2.14 -8.72
C ASP A 204 -8.94 3.15 -7.65
N CYS A 205 -8.59 2.95 -6.39
CA CYS A 205 -9.07 3.71 -5.23
C CYS A 205 -10.61 3.78 -5.14
N ASN A 206 -11.32 2.89 -5.83
CA ASN A 206 -12.76 2.84 -5.93
C ASN A 206 -13.32 1.46 -5.57
N TYR A 207 -13.44 1.22 -4.28
CA TYR A 207 -13.90 -0.08 -3.76
C TYR A 207 -15.40 -0.33 -3.91
N ALA A 208 -16.19 0.68 -4.26
CA ALA A 208 -17.65 0.58 -4.41
C ALA A 208 -18.10 0.24 -5.83
N GLN A 209 -17.19 0.28 -6.80
CA GLN A 209 -17.49 -0.04 -8.19
C GLN A 209 -17.53 -1.55 -8.43
N PRO A 210 -18.43 -2.03 -9.29
CA PRO A 210 -18.39 -3.41 -9.74
C PRO A 210 -17.08 -3.68 -10.50
N LYS A 211 -16.69 -4.93 -10.53
CA LYS A 211 -15.54 -5.39 -11.32
C LYS A 211 -15.74 -5.00 -12.78
N MET A 212 -14.73 -4.39 -13.37
CA MET A 212 -14.79 -3.89 -14.73
C MET A 212 -14.63 -5.03 -15.75
N TYR A 213 -13.90 -6.07 -15.38
CA TYR A 213 -13.61 -7.25 -16.21
C TYR A 213 -13.93 -8.53 -15.46
N SER A 214 -14.45 -9.53 -16.18
CA SER A 214 -14.88 -10.81 -15.60
C SER A 214 -13.75 -11.62 -14.95
N ASP A 215 -12.54 -11.45 -15.47
CA ASP A 215 -11.35 -12.15 -15.00
C ASP A 215 -10.60 -11.41 -13.90
N ASN A 216 -11.19 -10.34 -13.44
CA ASN A 216 -10.61 -9.59 -12.38
C ASN A 216 -10.40 -10.44 -11.14
N VAL A 217 -9.16 -10.41 -10.70
CA VAL A 217 -8.66 -11.16 -9.57
C VAL A 217 -8.83 -10.45 -8.23
N ASN A 218 -9.69 -9.49 -8.07
CA ASN A 218 -10.00 -8.88 -6.79
C ASN A 218 -10.81 -9.83 -5.90
N PHE A 219 -10.10 -10.69 -5.19
CA PHE A 219 -10.67 -11.90 -4.81
C PHE A 219 -10.73 -12.29 -3.48
N VAL A 220 -9.96 -11.71 -2.68
CA VAL A 220 -10.13 -11.96 -1.30
C VAL A 220 -11.28 -11.09 -0.89
N ASP A 221 -12.42 -11.69 -1.08
CA ASP A 221 -13.54 -11.39 -0.23
C ASP A 221 -13.03 -11.62 1.20
N HIS A 222 -12.49 -10.57 1.79
CA HIS A 222 -12.06 -10.55 3.18
C HIS A 222 -13.27 -10.71 4.10
N LYS A 223 -14.43 -11.17 3.55
CA LYS A 223 -15.73 -11.28 4.23
C LYS A 223 -16.07 -10.06 5.07
N ARG A 224 -15.46 -8.92 4.71
CA ARG A 224 -15.80 -7.64 5.30
C ARG A 224 -17.10 -7.24 4.64
N ASN A 225 -18.22 -7.53 5.27
CA ASN A 225 -19.53 -6.96 4.93
C ASN A 225 -19.51 -5.46 5.17
N TRP A 226 -18.71 -4.75 4.38
CA TRP A 226 -18.64 -3.30 4.43
C TRP A 226 -19.78 -2.73 3.61
N SER A 227 -20.50 -1.75 4.18
CA SER A 227 -21.46 -0.99 3.40
C SER A 227 -20.77 -0.23 2.28
N LYS A 228 -21.54 0.08 1.22
CA LYS A 228 -21.06 0.89 0.09
C LYS A 228 -20.43 2.21 0.56
N GLU A 229 -21.08 2.90 1.51
CA GLU A 229 -20.59 4.15 2.10
C GLU A 229 -19.22 3.97 2.79
N LYS A 230 -19.01 2.83 3.45
CA LYS A 230 -17.73 2.56 4.08
C LYS A 230 -16.63 2.29 3.07
N LEU A 231 -16.95 1.62 1.96
CA LEU A 231 -16.03 1.37 0.86
C LEU A 231 -15.63 2.69 0.17
N GLU A 232 -16.62 3.54 -0.16
CA GLU A 232 -16.39 4.87 -0.74
C GLU A 232 -15.56 5.76 0.19
N LYS A 233 -15.88 5.77 1.47
CA LYS A 233 -15.13 6.52 2.48
C LYS A 233 -13.67 6.08 2.53
N ASN A 234 -13.40 4.78 2.51
CA ASN A 234 -12.01 4.30 2.53
C ASN A 234 -11.24 4.72 1.29
N GLY A 235 -11.83 4.62 0.09
CA GLY A 235 -11.23 5.11 -1.14
C GLY A 235 -10.87 6.59 -1.03
N ASN A 236 -11.83 7.42 -0.64
CA ASN A 236 -11.65 8.87 -0.50
C ASN A 236 -10.61 9.25 0.57
N GLU A 237 -10.44 8.45 1.62
CA GLU A 237 -9.43 8.70 2.66
C GLU A 237 -8.00 8.29 2.23
N MET A 238 -7.85 7.50 1.16
CA MET A 238 -6.55 7.16 0.58
C MET A 238 -6.02 8.23 -0.37
N LEU A 239 -6.89 8.88 -1.13
CA LEU A 239 -6.49 9.82 -2.19
C LEU A 239 -5.54 10.92 -1.70
N PRO A 240 -5.79 11.62 -0.58
CA PRO A 240 -4.87 12.65 -0.10
C PRO A 240 -3.48 12.13 0.25
N GLN A 241 -3.35 10.85 0.57
CA GLN A 241 -2.06 10.24 0.89
C GLN A 241 -1.19 10.11 -0.37
N TYR A 242 -1.80 9.84 -1.51
CA TYR A 242 -1.09 9.76 -2.78
C TYR A 242 -0.59 11.14 -3.27
N GLU A 243 -1.28 12.23 -2.92
CA GLU A 243 -0.76 13.59 -3.16
C GLU A 243 0.55 13.85 -2.40
N ILE A 244 0.65 13.35 -1.17
CA ILE A 244 1.89 13.40 -0.38
C ILE A 244 3.01 12.62 -1.08
N ALA A 245 2.70 11.42 -1.60
CA ALA A 245 3.66 10.62 -2.33
C ALA A 245 4.14 11.31 -3.62
N ASN A 246 3.24 11.96 -4.36
CA ASN A 246 3.60 12.69 -5.57
C ASN A 246 4.49 13.90 -5.28
N THR A 247 4.13 14.68 -4.26
CA THR A 247 4.97 15.81 -3.82
C THR A 247 6.37 15.35 -3.44
N TYR A 248 6.45 14.28 -2.63
CA TYR A 248 7.74 13.70 -2.23
C TYR A 248 8.56 13.22 -3.44
N ALA A 249 7.93 12.54 -4.40
CA ALA A 249 8.59 12.04 -5.60
C ALA A 249 9.23 13.18 -6.41
N LEU A 250 8.47 14.25 -6.66
CA LEU A 250 8.95 15.43 -7.40
C LEU A 250 10.10 16.13 -6.68
N GLU A 251 10.04 16.24 -5.35
CA GLU A 251 11.09 16.85 -4.53
C GLU A 251 12.40 16.02 -4.50
N HIS A 252 12.29 14.69 -4.72
CA HIS A 252 13.43 13.76 -4.66
C HIS A 252 13.89 13.24 -6.03
N GLY A 253 13.31 13.74 -7.12
CA GLY A 253 13.79 13.51 -8.48
C GLY A 253 13.43 12.14 -9.07
N PHE A 254 12.38 11.48 -8.58
CA PHE A 254 11.80 10.30 -9.22
C PHE A 254 10.33 10.55 -9.59
N HIS A 255 9.75 9.67 -10.39
CA HIS A 255 8.41 9.86 -10.93
C HIS A 255 7.48 8.69 -10.62
N ILE A 256 6.24 9.00 -10.28
CA ILE A 256 5.18 8.02 -10.12
C ILE A 256 4.13 8.29 -11.19
N TYR A 257 3.73 7.25 -11.93
CA TYR A 257 2.74 7.32 -13.00
C TYR A 257 1.56 6.39 -12.70
N ASN A 258 0.37 6.82 -13.09
CA ASN A 258 -0.83 6.02 -12.98
C ASN A 258 -1.19 5.39 -14.34
N ALA A 259 -0.84 4.10 -14.52
CA ALA A 259 -1.21 3.30 -15.69
C ALA A 259 -2.52 2.50 -15.48
N THR A 260 -3.25 2.77 -14.38
CA THR A 260 -4.55 2.15 -14.09
C THR A 260 -5.61 2.66 -15.06
N ARG A 261 -6.36 1.77 -15.69
CA ARG A 261 -7.49 2.14 -16.55
C ARG A 261 -8.67 2.60 -15.70
N GLY A 262 -9.06 3.88 -15.81
CA GLY A 262 -10.14 4.44 -14.98
C GLY A 262 -9.74 4.60 -13.51
N GLY A 263 -10.67 4.33 -12.58
CA GLY A 263 -10.47 4.57 -11.15
C GLY A 263 -10.59 6.05 -10.76
N GLN A 264 -10.22 6.36 -9.51
CA GLN A 264 -10.33 7.72 -8.93
C GLN A 264 -8.98 8.32 -8.53
N LEU A 265 -7.87 7.62 -8.82
CA LEU A 265 -6.54 8.09 -8.45
C LEU A 265 -6.01 9.09 -9.48
N GLU A 266 -6.01 10.37 -9.13
CA GLU A 266 -5.56 11.48 -9.98
C GLU A 266 -4.30 12.19 -9.43
N ALA A 267 -3.74 11.72 -8.33
CA ALA A 267 -2.56 12.30 -7.71
C ALA A 267 -1.30 12.20 -8.60
N PHE A 268 -1.27 11.27 -9.54
CA PHE A 268 -0.14 11.03 -10.45
C PHE A 268 -0.54 11.23 -11.91
N PRO A 269 0.38 11.66 -12.79
CA PRO A 269 0.13 11.71 -14.23
C PRO A 269 -0.37 10.36 -14.76
N ARG A 270 -1.47 10.38 -15.53
CA ARG A 270 -1.97 9.17 -16.20
C ARG A 270 -1.18 8.87 -17.44
N VAL A 271 -0.89 7.60 -17.64
CA VAL A 271 -0.20 7.08 -18.83
C VAL A 271 -0.93 5.85 -19.37
N ASP A 272 -0.80 5.61 -20.65
CA ASP A 272 -1.27 4.39 -21.28
C ASP A 272 -0.21 3.30 -21.17
N LEU A 273 -0.58 2.11 -20.65
CA LEU A 273 0.37 1.02 -20.46
C LEU A 273 0.99 0.55 -21.79
N ASP A 274 0.16 0.44 -22.84
CA ASP A 274 0.63 -0.05 -24.14
C ASP A 274 1.65 0.91 -24.75
N GLU A 275 1.47 2.22 -24.55
CA GLU A 275 2.45 3.23 -24.96
C GLU A 275 3.74 3.14 -24.12
N VAL A 276 3.62 2.98 -22.80
CA VAL A 276 4.79 2.80 -21.92
C VAL A 276 5.61 1.58 -22.34
N MET A 277 4.95 0.47 -22.71
CA MET A 277 5.64 -0.77 -23.12
C MET A 277 6.26 -0.69 -24.52
N LYS A 278 5.74 0.14 -25.43
CA LYS A 278 6.33 0.36 -26.77
C LYS A 278 7.63 1.16 -26.75
N HIS A 279 7.76 2.10 -25.82
CA HIS A 279 8.93 2.98 -25.71
C HIS A 279 10.10 2.35 -24.92
N THR A 280 10.30 1.05 -25.05
CA THR A 280 11.25 0.27 -24.26
C THR A 280 12.63 0.21 -24.89
N GLU A 281 13.39 1.31 -24.93
CA GLU A 281 14.86 1.27 -25.04
C GLU A 281 15.58 1.11 -23.69
N ARG A 282 14.84 0.80 -22.61
CA ARG A 282 15.38 0.78 -21.25
C ARG A 282 15.87 -0.61 -20.85
N LYS A 283 16.85 -0.63 -19.93
CA LYS A 283 17.41 -1.87 -19.39
C LYS A 283 16.27 -2.78 -18.91
N LYS A 284 16.09 -3.86 -19.64
CA LYS A 284 15.30 -4.97 -19.18
C LYS A 284 15.99 -5.61 -17.99
N LYS A 285 15.21 -6.25 -17.13
CA LYS A 285 15.69 -7.13 -16.07
C LYS A 285 16.74 -8.08 -16.64
N SER A 286 17.98 -7.94 -16.18
CA SER A 286 19.12 -8.77 -16.61
C SER A 286 19.14 -10.10 -15.86
#